data_ebc15d8598a35e7d4e0d0db86d888878
#
_entry.id   ebc15d8598a35e7d4e0d0db86d888878
#
_cell.length_a   1.000
_cell.length_b   1.000
_cell.length_c   1.000
_cell.angle_alpha   90.00
_cell.angle_beta   90.00
_cell.angle_gamma   90.00
#
_symmetry.space_group_name_H-M   'P 1'
#
loop_
_entity.id
_entity.type
_entity.pdbx_description
1 polymer ?
#
loop_
_entity_poly.entity_id
_entity_poly.type
_entity_poly.pdbx_seq_one_letter_code
_entity_poly.pdbx_strand_id
1 'polypeptide(L)'
;TVEAINHAKAAGVEIIVAINKIDKPSANIERVKQELSEYELIPEDWGGSTIFCPVSAHTKEGIDNLLEMILLTAEVLELKANPNRKARGLVIEAQLDKGRGAVATVLVQKGTLRVGDPIACGSCFGKVRAMIDDQGRRVKEAGPSTPVEILGLSAVPEAGETFVSTDSEKEARAFADTYISESKNKLIEDTKAKMSLDDLFSQIQSGNVKELNIIVKADV
;
A
#
# COMPACT_ATOMS: atom_id res chain seq x y z
N THR A 1 -15.15 -3.81 3.86
CA THR A 1 -15.39 -2.36 4.08
C THR A 1 -14.86 -1.92 5.43
N VAL A 2 -15.23 -2.56 6.54
CA VAL A 2 -14.79 -2.19 7.90
C VAL A 2 -13.27 -2.20 8.05
N GLU A 3 -12.61 -3.24 7.54
CA GLU A 3 -11.14 -3.35 7.54
C GLU A 3 -10.48 -2.19 6.78
N ALA A 4 -11.00 -1.85 5.60
CA ALA A 4 -10.50 -0.71 4.82
C ALA A 4 -10.66 0.63 5.56
N ILE A 5 -11.79 0.84 6.26
CA ILE A 5 -12.02 2.02 7.10
C ILE A 5 -10.98 2.09 8.23
N ASN A 6 -10.75 0.98 8.92
CA ASN A 6 -9.79 0.92 10.00
C ASN A 6 -8.36 1.21 9.53
N HIS A 7 -7.97 0.68 8.37
CA HIS A 7 -6.66 0.95 7.78
C HIS A 7 -6.52 2.43 7.36
N ALA A 8 -7.53 3.01 6.74
CA ALA A 8 -7.51 4.41 6.34
C ALA A 8 -7.42 5.33 7.56
N LYS A 9 -8.20 5.06 8.61
CA LYS A 9 -8.15 5.80 9.89
C LYS A 9 -6.78 5.65 10.56
N ALA A 10 -6.23 4.44 10.62
CA ALA A 10 -4.91 4.21 11.19
C ALA A 10 -3.80 4.92 10.40
N ALA A 11 -3.96 5.09 9.09
CA ALA A 11 -3.06 5.84 8.24
C ALA A 11 -3.26 7.38 8.34
N GLY A 12 -4.34 7.84 8.96
CA GLY A 12 -4.66 9.26 9.10
C GLY A 12 -4.89 9.97 7.77
N VAL A 13 -5.46 9.27 6.79
CA VAL A 13 -5.78 9.83 5.47
C VAL A 13 -7.25 10.23 5.39
N GLU A 14 -7.56 11.23 4.56
CA GLU A 14 -8.94 11.64 4.30
C GLU A 14 -9.70 10.54 3.57
N ILE A 15 -10.98 10.40 3.91
CA ILE A 15 -11.86 9.36 3.38
C ILE A 15 -13.01 10.00 2.63
N ILE A 16 -13.15 9.66 1.36
CA ILE A 16 -14.32 9.97 0.52
C ILE A 16 -15.08 8.67 0.31
N VAL A 17 -16.37 8.68 0.53
CA VAL A 17 -17.24 7.51 0.38
C VAL A 17 -17.98 7.58 -0.94
N ALA A 18 -17.69 6.67 -1.87
CA ALA A 18 -18.46 6.49 -3.10
C ALA A 18 -19.50 5.37 -2.90
N ILE A 19 -20.78 5.73 -2.86
CA ILE A 19 -21.89 4.76 -2.77
C ILE A 19 -22.26 4.34 -4.19
N ASN A 20 -21.77 3.17 -4.61
CA ASN A 20 -21.96 2.68 -5.97
C ASN A 20 -23.26 1.88 -6.13
N LYS A 21 -23.67 1.70 -7.41
CA LYS A 21 -24.83 0.94 -7.85
C LYS A 21 -26.16 1.59 -7.49
N ILE A 22 -26.23 2.93 -7.52
CA ILE A 22 -27.48 3.68 -7.27
C ILE A 22 -28.54 3.44 -8.37
N ASP A 23 -28.16 2.92 -9.52
CA ASP A 23 -29.03 2.52 -10.61
C ASP A 23 -29.91 1.30 -10.28
N LYS A 24 -29.60 0.56 -9.21
CA LYS A 24 -30.38 -0.62 -8.82
C LYS A 24 -31.62 -0.21 -8.03
N PRO A 25 -32.81 -0.85 -8.31
CA PRO A 25 -34.03 -0.56 -7.54
C PRO A 25 -33.95 -0.84 -6.05
N SER A 26 -33.00 -1.70 -5.64
CA SER A 26 -32.75 -2.05 -4.24
C SER A 26 -31.73 -1.12 -3.55
N ALA A 27 -31.21 -0.11 -4.25
CA ALA A 27 -30.26 0.82 -3.68
C ALA A 27 -30.93 1.65 -2.56
N ASN A 28 -30.23 1.74 -1.43
CA ASN A 28 -30.69 2.53 -0.29
C ASN A 28 -29.51 3.33 0.26
N ILE A 29 -29.39 4.56 -0.22
CA ILE A 29 -28.28 5.48 0.14
C ILE A 29 -28.31 5.82 1.63
N GLU A 30 -29.48 6.11 2.16
CA GLU A 30 -29.66 6.52 3.55
C GLU A 30 -29.26 5.41 4.53
N ARG A 31 -29.59 4.17 4.21
CA ARG A 31 -29.15 3.01 5.00
C ARG A 31 -27.63 2.88 5.02
N VAL A 32 -26.97 3.06 3.87
CA VAL A 32 -25.50 3.00 3.77
C VAL A 32 -24.86 4.13 4.59
N LYS A 33 -25.39 5.35 4.51
CA LYS A 33 -24.94 6.47 5.34
C LYS A 33 -25.08 6.16 6.83
N GLN A 34 -26.22 5.57 7.24
CA GLN A 34 -26.46 5.20 8.63
C GLN A 34 -25.49 4.10 9.11
N GLU A 35 -25.30 3.04 8.34
CA GLU A 35 -24.34 1.98 8.67
C GLU A 35 -22.90 2.48 8.77
N LEU A 36 -22.50 3.45 7.94
CA LEU A 36 -21.15 4.03 7.96
C LEU A 36 -20.98 5.06 9.09
N SER A 37 -22.03 5.70 9.54
CA SER A 37 -21.96 6.62 10.69
C SER A 37 -21.62 5.90 12.00
N GLU A 38 -21.93 4.59 12.12
CA GLU A 38 -21.49 3.75 13.26
C GLU A 38 -19.94 3.62 13.31
N TYR A 39 -19.27 3.84 12.19
CA TYR A 39 -17.80 3.87 12.08
C TYR A 39 -17.25 5.30 12.06
N GLU A 40 -18.00 6.29 12.59
CA GLU A 40 -17.61 7.71 12.63
C GLU A 40 -17.40 8.36 11.26
N LEU A 41 -17.91 7.77 10.18
CA LEU A 41 -17.99 8.39 8.87
C LEU A 41 -19.36 9.08 8.75
N ILE A 42 -19.43 10.30 9.26
CA ILE A 42 -20.69 11.07 9.34
C ILE A 42 -20.77 11.98 8.11
N PRO A 43 -21.85 11.90 7.31
CA PRO A 43 -22.06 12.79 6.17
C PRO A 43 -22.07 14.25 6.54
N GLU A 44 -21.65 15.12 5.63
CA GLU A 44 -21.76 16.59 5.79
C GLU A 44 -23.20 17.04 6.04
N ASP A 45 -24.18 16.44 5.36
CA ASP A 45 -25.63 16.71 5.53
C ASP A 45 -26.10 16.46 6.97
N TRP A 46 -25.40 15.62 7.73
CA TRP A 46 -25.70 15.28 9.11
C TRP A 46 -24.78 16.00 10.11
N GLY A 47 -24.02 16.98 9.62
CA GLY A 47 -23.09 17.77 10.44
C GLY A 47 -21.71 17.12 10.65
N GLY A 48 -21.37 16.11 9.89
CA GLY A 48 -20.04 15.51 9.85
C GLY A 48 -19.09 16.19 8.88
N SER A 49 -17.98 15.53 8.60
CA SER A 49 -16.94 16.01 7.66
C SER A 49 -16.66 15.05 6.51
N THR A 50 -17.34 13.92 6.46
CA THR A 50 -17.08 12.91 5.42
C THR A 50 -17.90 13.18 4.17
N ILE A 51 -17.25 13.26 3.03
CA ILE A 51 -17.89 13.46 1.72
C ILE A 51 -18.47 12.15 1.24
N PHE A 52 -19.77 12.14 0.91
CA PHE A 52 -20.47 11.00 0.35
C PHE A 52 -20.91 11.32 -1.08
N CYS A 53 -20.46 10.51 -2.04
CA CYS A 53 -20.80 10.63 -3.46
C CYS A 53 -21.61 9.42 -3.91
N PRO A 54 -22.94 9.58 -4.11
CA PRO A 54 -23.74 8.55 -4.78
C PRO A 54 -23.34 8.45 -6.25
N VAL A 55 -23.00 7.21 -6.71
CA VAL A 55 -22.51 6.98 -8.06
C VAL A 55 -23.09 5.70 -8.67
N SER A 56 -23.12 5.64 -9.99
CA SER A 56 -23.29 4.40 -10.74
C SER A 56 -22.17 4.24 -11.76
N ALA A 57 -21.30 3.29 -11.53
CA ALA A 57 -20.24 2.96 -12.49
C ALA A 57 -20.82 2.44 -13.83
N HIS A 58 -22.02 1.87 -13.82
CA HIS A 58 -22.68 1.35 -15.01
C HIS A 58 -23.24 2.46 -15.89
N THR A 59 -24.00 3.40 -15.30
CA THR A 59 -24.62 4.54 -16.03
C THR A 59 -23.68 5.74 -16.12
N LYS A 60 -22.57 5.73 -15.37
CA LYS A 60 -21.64 6.86 -15.16
C LYS A 60 -22.24 8.05 -14.40
N GLU A 61 -23.42 7.91 -13.84
CA GLU A 61 -24.06 8.93 -13.02
C GLU A 61 -23.23 9.20 -11.77
N GLY A 62 -23.02 10.46 -11.42
CA GLY A 62 -22.30 10.91 -10.24
C GLY A 62 -20.77 10.77 -10.32
N ILE A 63 -20.19 10.19 -11.37
CA ILE A 63 -18.74 10.01 -11.50
C ILE A 63 -18.01 11.35 -11.60
N ASP A 64 -18.53 12.28 -12.38
CA ASP A 64 -17.90 13.61 -12.54
C ASP A 64 -17.88 14.35 -11.20
N ASN A 65 -18.96 14.30 -10.42
CA ASN A 65 -19.02 14.86 -9.08
C ASN A 65 -18.02 14.19 -8.12
N LEU A 66 -17.87 12.87 -8.17
CA LEU A 66 -16.87 12.15 -7.37
C LEU A 66 -15.44 12.63 -7.70
N LEU A 67 -15.13 12.79 -8.98
CA LEU A 67 -13.81 13.28 -9.42
C LEU A 67 -13.58 14.72 -8.98
N GLU A 68 -14.60 15.58 -9.05
CA GLU A 68 -14.54 16.96 -8.57
C GLU A 68 -14.27 17.03 -7.06
N MET A 69 -14.96 16.19 -6.26
CA MET A 69 -14.75 16.13 -4.82
C MET A 69 -13.34 15.62 -4.46
N ILE A 70 -12.80 14.66 -5.20
CA ILE A 70 -11.41 14.20 -5.03
C ILE A 70 -10.42 15.34 -5.29
N LEU A 71 -10.62 16.09 -6.38
CA LEU A 71 -9.74 17.22 -6.74
C LEU A 71 -9.83 18.34 -5.68
N LEU A 72 -11.04 18.68 -5.25
CA LEU A 72 -11.26 19.69 -4.23
C LEU A 72 -10.61 19.31 -2.89
N THR A 73 -10.79 18.06 -2.46
CA THR A 73 -10.16 17.55 -1.24
C THR A 73 -8.63 17.60 -1.34
N ALA A 74 -8.06 17.20 -2.48
CA ALA A 74 -6.63 17.26 -2.70
C ALA A 74 -6.09 18.72 -2.70
N GLU A 75 -6.86 19.68 -3.19
CA GLU A 75 -6.52 21.10 -3.18
C GLU A 75 -6.55 21.66 -1.75
N VAL A 76 -7.60 21.37 -0.99
CA VAL A 76 -7.72 21.78 0.42
C VAL A 76 -6.59 21.21 1.28
N LEU A 77 -6.19 19.98 1.04
CA LEU A 77 -5.08 19.34 1.76
C LEU A 77 -3.70 19.87 1.33
N GLU A 78 -3.61 20.69 0.27
CA GLU A 78 -2.35 21.23 -0.27
C GLU A 78 -1.29 20.13 -0.48
N LEU A 79 -1.66 19.00 -1.04
CA LEU A 79 -0.76 17.86 -1.24
C LEU A 79 0.42 18.26 -2.13
N LYS A 80 1.63 18.23 -1.56
CA LYS A 80 2.86 18.67 -2.24
C LYS A 80 3.92 17.59 -2.19
N ALA A 81 4.66 17.40 -3.28
CA ALA A 81 5.83 16.55 -3.33
C ALA A 81 6.94 17.21 -4.15
N ASN A 82 8.20 17.00 -3.74
CA ASN A 82 9.35 17.52 -4.48
C ASN A 82 9.76 16.51 -5.57
N PRO A 83 9.63 16.86 -6.88
CA PRO A 83 10.07 16.00 -7.97
C PRO A 83 11.59 16.02 -8.18
N ASN A 84 12.29 17.07 -7.69
CA ASN A 84 13.72 17.29 -7.94
C ASN A 84 14.60 16.61 -6.88
N ARG A 85 14.31 15.35 -6.58
CA ARG A 85 15.11 14.53 -5.66
C ARG A 85 15.13 13.09 -6.16
N LYS A 86 15.93 12.23 -5.53
CA LYS A 86 15.92 10.79 -5.76
C LYS A 86 14.53 10.20 -5.50
N ALA A 87 14.11 9.31 -6.37
CA ALA A 87 12.81 8.69 -6.26
C ALA A 87 12.70 7.83 -4.99
N ARG A 88 11.54 7.95 -4.36
CA ARG A 88 11.10 7.08 -3.27
C ARG A 88 9.62 6.82 -3.41
N GLY A 89 9.20 5.61 -3.12
CA GLY A 89 7.80 5.23 -3.17
C GLY A 89 7.57 3.86 -2.58
N LEU A 90 6.44 3.27 -2.93
CA LEU A 90 5.99 1.97 -2.42
C LEU A 90 5.81 0.98 -3.57
N VAL A 91 6.04 -0.28 -3.28
CA VAL A 91 5.64 -1.40 -4.14
C VAL A 91 4.16 -1.68 -3.88
N ILE A 92 3.34 -1.62 -4.94
CA ILE A 92 1.92 -1.95 -4.88
C ILE A 92 1.76 -3.46 -5.01
N GLU A 93 2.40 -4.03 -6.02
CA GLU A 93 2.40 -5.46 -6.31
C GLU A 93 3.69 -5.86 -7.03
N ALA A 94 4.05 -7.12 -6.96
CA ALA A 94 5.17 -7.65 -7.72
C ALA A 94 4.97 -9.13 -8.03
N GLN A 95 5.51 -9.55 -9.17
CA GLN A 95 5.39 -10.92 -9.64
C GLN A 95 6.61 -11.36 -10.46
N LEU A 96 6.79 -12.66 -10.57
CA LEU A 96 7.81 -13.22 -11.46
C LEU A 96 7.17 -13.55 -12.81
N ASP A 97 7.48 -12.76 -13.83
CA ASP A 97 7.08 -13.04 -15.21
C ASP A 97 8.08 -13.97 -15.89
N LYS A 98 7.60 -15.03 -16.56
CA LYS A 98 8.44 -16.06 -17.21
C LYS A 98 9.34 -15.51 -18.32
N GLY A 99 8.95 -14.39 -18.95
CA GLY A 99 9.70 -13.78 -20.06
C GLY A 99 10.47 -12.53 -19.69
N ARG A 100 9.93 -11.75 -18.73
CA ARG A 100 10.44 -10.44 -18.33
C ARG A 100 11.24 -10.44 -17.03
N GLY A 101 11.17 -11.53 -16.25
CA GLY A 101 11.81 -11.65 -14.94
C GLY A 101 10.97 -11.03 -13.83
N ALA A 102 11.63 -10.47 -12.81
CA ALA A 102 10.94 -9.77 -11.73
C ALA A 102 10.32 -8.47 -12.25
N VAL A 103 9.02 -8.33 -12.07
CA VAL A 103 8.19 -7.20 -12.46
C VAL A 103 7.52 -6.66 -11.21
N ALA A 104 7.60 -5.35 -10.98
CA ALA A 104 6.95 -4.72 -9.85
C ALA A 104 6.20 -3.46 -10.28
N THR A 105 4.96 -3.30 -9.83
CA THR A 105 4.20 -2.06 -9.94
C THR A 105 4.51 -1.21 -8.72
N VAL A 106 5.08 -0.03 -8.95
CA VAL A 106 5.48 0.89 -7.90
C VAL A 106 4.73 2.22 -8.02
N LEU A 107 4.42 2.82 -6.89
CA LEU A 107 3.90 4.19 -6.81
C LEU A 107 5.02 5.13 -6.37
N VAL A 108 5.43 6.04 -7.23
CA VAL A 108 6.38 7.09 -6.87
C VAL A 108 5.69 8.10 -5.96
N GLN A 109 6.19 8.27 -4.73
CA GLN A 109 5.65 9.25 -3.79
C GLN A 109 6.43 10.57 -3.79
N LYS A 110 7.74 10.49 -3.96
CA LYS A 110 8.64 11.65 -3.93
C LYS A 110 9.77 11.44 -4.94
N GLY A 111 10.26 12.54 -5.50
CA GLY A 111 11.32 12.49 -6.51
C GLY A 111 10.83 12.05 -7.88
N THR A 112 11.73 11.81 -8.79
CA THR A 112 11.45 11.32 -10.14
C THR A 112 12.28 10.09 -10.40
N LEU A 113 11.61 8.98 -10.72
CA LEU A 113 12.24 7.72 -11.12
C LEU A 113 12.51 7.75 -12.62
N ARG A 114 13.71 7.33 -13.02
CA ARG A 114 14.11 7.29 -14.43
C ARG A 114 14.59 5.92 -14.86
N VAL A 115 14.41 5.62 -16.12
CA VAL A 115 15.03 4.43 -16.71
C VAL A 115 16.55 4.56 -16.59
N GLY A 116 17.19 3.56 -16.05
CA GLY A 116 18.62 3.56 -15.75
C GLY A 116 18.96 3.80 -14.29
N ASP A 117 18.03 4.27 -13.48
CA ASP A 117 18.28 4.49 -12.05
C ASP A 117 18.54 3.16 -11.31
N PRO A 118 19.58 3.13 -10.48
CA PRO A 118 19.74 2.06 -9.51
C PRO A 118 18.70 2.21 -8.40
N ILE A 119 18.05 1.12 -8.02
CA ILE A 119 17.03 1.10 -6.97
C ILE A 119 17.27 -0.03 -5.98
N ALA A 120 16.92 0.21 -4.73
CA ALA A 120 16.79 -0.78 -3.68
C ALA A 120 15.33 -0.85 -3.24
N CYS A 121 14.83 -2.05 -2.98
CA CYS A 121 13.46 -2.30 -2.56
C CYS A 121 13.45 -3.49 -1.60
N GLY A 122 13.30 -3.23 -0.29
CA GLY A 122 13.40 -4.26 0.71
C GLY A 122 14.69 -5.07 0.58
N SER A 123 14.55 -6.38 0.41
CA SER A 123 15.68 -7.31 0.20
C SER A 123 16.21 -7.34 -1.24
N CYS A 124 15.56 -6.62 -2.16
CA CYS A 124 15.88 -6.63 -3.58
C CYS A 124 16.59 -5.35 -4.00
N PHE A 125 17.40 -5.45 -5.04
CA PHE A 125 18.03 -4.29 -5.68
C PHE A 125 18.07 -4.52 -7.18
N GLY A 126 18.35 -3.48 -7.94
CA GLY A 126 18.51 -3.59 -9.38
C GLY A 126 18.64 -2.26 -10.06
N LYS A 127 18.60 -2.29 -11.39
CA LYS A 127 18.60 -1.12 -12.23
C LYS A 127 17.33 -1.10 -13.07
N VAL A 128 16.60 0.00 -13.05
CA VAL A 128 15.39 0.16 -13.85
C VAL A 128 15.71 0.02 -15.33
N ARG A 129 15.35 -1.10 -15.95
CA ARG A 129 15.60 -1.37 -17.38
C ARG A 129 14.52 -0.79 -18.26
N ALA A 130 13.28 -0.82 -17.80
CA ALA A 130 12.13 -0.25 -18.47
C ALA A 130 11.07 0.14 -17.44
N MET A 131 10.25 1.11 -17.80
CA MET A 131 9.04 1.52 -17.09
C MET A 131 7.87 1.52 -18.05
N ILE A 132 6.72 1.07 -17.56
CA ILE A 132 5.47 0.98 -18.33
C ILE A 132 4.39 1.67 -17.51
N ASP A 133 3.62 2.56 -18.13
CA ASP A 133 2.52 3.24 -17.48
C ASP A 133 1.25 2.36 -17.40
N ASP A 134 0.20 2.90 -16.80
CA ASP A 134 -1.12 2.26 -16.65
C ASP A 134 -1.83 1.98 -18.00
N GLN A 135 -1.37 2.62 -19.09
CA GLN A 135 -1.88 2.39 -20.45
C GLN A 135 -1.02 1.42 -21.27
N GLY A 136 -0.02 0.80 -20.64
CA GLY A 136 0.89 -0.14 -21.32
C GLY A 136 1.96 0.52 -22.19
N ARG A 137 2.16 1.84 -22.08
CA ARG A 137 3.16 2.57 -22.86
C ARG A 137 4.49 2.63 -22.11
N ARG A 138 5.59 2.54 -22.84
CA ARG A 138 6.92 2.75 -22.26
C ARG A 138 7.16 4.22 -21.94
N VAL A 139 7.52 4.50 -20.70
CA VAL A 139 7.87 5.83 -20.21
C VAL A 139 9.32 5.89 -19.78
N LYS A 140 9.94 7.07 -19.90
CA LYS A 140 11.36 7.27 -19.52
C LYS A 140 11.51 7.76 -18.08
N GLU A 141 10.50 8.44 -17.56
CA GLU A 141 10.48 8.99 -16.21
C GLU A 141 9.08 8.91 -15.59
N ALA A 142 9.02 8.83 -14.28
CA ALA A 142 7.81 8.83 -13.49
C ALA A 142 8.00 9.77 -12.30
N GLY A 143 7.19 10.82 -12.22
CA GLY A 143 7.17 11.79 -11.14
C GLY A 143 6.34 11.34 -9.93
N PRO A 144 6.16 12.22 -8.94
CA PRO A 144 5.31 11.95 -7.79
C PRO A 144 3.87 11.59 -8.19
N SER A 145 3.23 10.72 -7.40
CA SER A 145 1.87 10.19 -7.60
C SER A 145 1.66 9.44 -8.91
N THR A 146 2.75 8.98 -9.55
CA THR A 146 2.68 8.22 -10.81
C THR A 146 2.92 6.74 -10.53
N PRO A 147 1.94 5.85 -10.79
CA PRO A 147 2.15 4.41 -10.77
C PRO A 147 2.86 3.96 -12.05
N VAL A 148 3.85 3.09 -11.93
CA VAL A 148 4.55 2.50 -13.07
C VAL A 148 4.95 1.06 -12.79
N GLU A 149 4.82 0.20 -13.79
CA GLU A 149 5.42 -1.13 -13.80
C GLU A 149 6.91 -0.99 -14.13
N ILE A 150 7.77 -1.54 -13.29
CA ILE A 150 9.23 -1.51 -13.47
C ILE A 150 9.79 -2.90 -13.73
N LEU A 151 10.83 -2.95 -14.53
CA LEU A 151 11.60 -4.15 -14.87
C LEU A 151 13.06 -3.95 -14.48
N GLY A 152 13.71 -5.01 -13.98
CA GLY A 152 15.16 -4.99 -13.75
C GLY A 152 15.59 -5.21 -12.30
N LEU A 153 14.67 -5.59 -11.42
CA LEU A 153 14.98 -6.02 -10.06
C LEU A 153 15.65 -7.40 -10.03
N SER A 154 16.50 -7.65 -9.05
CA SER A 154 17.20 -8.92 -8.84
C SER A 154 16.30 -10.06 -8.39
N ALA A 155 15.21 -9.73 -7.69
CA ALA A 155 14.19 -10.65 -7.20
C ALA A 155 12.85 -9.93 -7.11
N VAL A 156 11.79 -10.65 -6.73
CA VAL A 156 10.45 -10.11 -6.54
C VAL A 156 10.36 -9.49 -5.14
N PRO A 157 10.12 -8.18 -5.00
CA PRO A 157 9.91 -7.53 -3.71
C PRO A 157 8.52 -7.88 -3.13
N GLU A 158 8.33 -7.64 -1.85
CA GLU A 158 7.02 -7.78 -1.20
C GLU A 158 6.15 -6.53 -1.43
N ALA A 159 4.84 -6.73 -1.53
CA ALA A 159 3.89 -5.61 -1.58
C ALA A 159 3.97 -4.80 -0.28
N GLY A 160 3.91 -3.47 -0.39
CA GLY A 160 4.06 -2.56 0.74
C GLY A 160 5.51 -2.17 1.07
N GLU A 161 6.52 -2.82 0.49
CA GLU A 161 7.91 -2.41 0.68
C GLU A 161 8.19 -1.04 0.08
N THR A 162 9.04 -0.28 0.75
CA THR A 162 9.53 1.01 0.23
C THR A 162 10.68 0.78 -0.75
N PHE A 163 10.60 1.39 -1.92
CA PHE A 163 11.75 1.50 -2.81
C PHE A 163 12.42 2.88 -2.71
N VAL A 164 13.71 2.91 -2.95
CA VAL A 164 14.52 4.13 -3.03
C VAL A 164 15.48 4.06 -4.21
N SER A 165 15.63 5.16 -4.96
CA SER A 165 16.70 5.28 -5.96
C SER A 165 18.01 5.73 -5.29
N THR A 166 19.13 5.21 -5.76
CA THR A 166 20.47 5.44 -5.22
C THR A 166 21.38 6.04 -6.28
N ASP A 167 22.61 6.43 -5.91
CA ASP A 167 23.59 6.95 -6.87
C ASP A 167 24.28 5.85 -7.66
N SER A 168 24.35 4.64 -7.09
CA SER A 168 25.02 3.51 -7.71
C SER A 168 24.37 2.19 -7.35
N GLU A 169 24.53 1.20 -8.21
CA GLU A 169 24.07 -0.16 -7.97
C GLU A 169 24.75 -0.79 -6.73
N LYS A 170 26.00 -0.40 -6.45
CA LYS A 170 26.70 -0.83 -5.23
C LYS A 170 26.01 -0.34 -3.97
N GLU A 171 25.54 0.90 -3.99
CA GLU A 171 24.78 1.49 -2.88
C GLU A 171 23.40 0.80 -2.74
N ALA A 172 22.70 0.57 -3.85
CA ALA A 172 21.43 -0.16 -3.85
C ALA A 172 21.57 -1.55 -3.22
N ARG A 173 22.63 -2.27 -3.56
CA ARG A 173 22.95 -3.57 -2.99
C ARG A 173 23.23 -3.47 -1.49
N ALA A 174 24.01 -2.49 -1.06
CA ALA A 174 24.30 -2.29 0.36
C ALA A 174 23.03 -2.01 1.18
N PHE A 175 22.08 -1.24 0.65
CA PHE A 175 20.77 -1.03 1.28
C PHE A 175 19.99 -2.35 1.42
N ALA A 176 19.94 -3.17 0.36
CA ALA A 176 19.27 -4.47 0.42
C ALA A 176 19.93 -5.42 1.43
N ASP A 177 21.25 -5.48 1.47
CA ASP A 177 22.02 -6.30 2.44
C ASP A 177 21.76 -5.84 3.89
N THR A 178 21.67 -4.51 4.13
CA THR A 178 21.32 -3.95 5.44
C THR A 178 19.89 -4.33 5.84
N TYR A 179 18.94 -4.18 4.94
CA TYR A 179 17.54 -4.56 5.18
C TYR A 179 17.41 -6.04 5.57
N ILE A 180 18.09 -6.93 4.85
CA ILE A 180 18.11 -8.38 5.16
C ILE A 180 18.67 -8.64 6.57
N SER A 181 19.77 -7.96 6.94
CA SER A 181 20.39 -8.13 8.26
C SER A 181 19.48 -7.63 9.38
N GLU A 182 18.83 -6.48 9.21
CA GLU A 182 17.90 -5.92 10.18
C GLU A 182 16.64 -6.80 10.34
N SER A 183 16.09 -7.30 9.23
CA SER A 183 14.93 -8.21 9.25
C SER A 183 15.26 -9.52 9.99
N LYS A 184 16.45 -10.09 9.76
CA LYS A 184 16.91 -11.27 10.51
C LYS A 184 17.06 -10.98 12.01
N ASN A 185 17.62 -9.82 12.37
CA ASN A 185 17.78 -9.44 13.78
C ASN A 185 16.43 -9.28 14.47
N LYS A 186 15.45 -8.62 13.82
CA LYS A 186 14.09 -8.51 14.34
C LYS A 186 13.44 -9.87 14.56
N LEU A 187 13.54 -10.78 13.59
CA LEU A 187 13.03 -12.14 13.74
C LEU A 187 13.66 -12.89 14.90
N ILE A 188 14.99 -12.71 15.13
CA ILE A 188 15.70 -13.32 16.25
C ILE A 188 15.24 -12.70 17.58
N GLU A 189 15.05 -11.38 17.65
CA GLU A 189 14.54 -10.71 18.85
C GLU A 189 13.11 -11.10 19.17
N ASP A 190 12.22 -11.14 18.17
CA ASP A 190 10.82 -11.59 18.33
C ASP A 190 10.76 -13.06 18.76
N THR A 191 11.63 -13.91 18.22
CA THR A 191 11.71 -15.32 18.61
C THR A 191 12.25 -15.48 20.04
N LYS A 192 13.26 -14.71 20.43
CA LYS A 192 13.77 -14.69 21.80
C LYS A 192 12.74 -14.16 22.80
N ALA A 193 12.00 -13.11 22.44
CA ALA A 193 10.91 -12.60 23.28
C ALA A 193 9.80 -13.64 23.45
N LYS A 194 9.44 -14.36 22.40
CA LYS A 194 8.46 -15.47 22.49
C LYS A 194 9.00 -16.63 23.31
N MET A 195 10.27 -17.03 23.13
CA MET A 195 10.88 -18.10 23.93
C MET A 195 10.99 -17.72 25.42
N SER A 196 11.30 -16.46 25.74
CA SER A 196 11.36 -16.02 27.15
C SER A 196 9.99 -15.98 27.84
N LEU A 197 8.91 -15.71 27.10
CA LEU A 197 7.55 -15.79 27.58
C LEU A 197 7.09 -17.25 27.75
N ASP A 198 7.44 -18.12 26.81
CA ASP A 198 7.15 -19.57 26.90
C ASP A 198 7.93 -20.25 28.02
N ASP A 199 9.19 -19.86 28.27
CA ASP A 199 9.96 -20.31 29.42
C ASP A 199 9.37 -19.82 30.75
N LEU A 200 8.86 -18.60 30.81
CA LEU A 200 8.14 -18.09 31.97
C LEU A 200 6.80 -18.82 32.19
N PHE A 201 6.07 -19.09 31.14
CA PHE A 201 4.84 -19.86 31.19
C PHE A 201 5.09 -21.35 31.55
N SER A 202 6.16 -21.96 31.05
CA SER A 202 6.52 -23.33 31.37
C SER A 202 7.02 -23.46 32.80
N GLN A 203 7.69 -22.44 33.35
CA GLN A 203 8.06 -22.39 34.77
C GLN A 203 6.84 -22.17 35.70
N ILE A 204 5.85 -21.40 35.26
CA ILE A 204 4.59 -21.20 36.02
C ILE A 204 3.69 -22.44 35.92
N GLN A 205 3.79 -23.20 34.85
CA GLN A 205 2.95 -24.37 34.58
C GLN A 205 3.69 -25.71 34.66
N SER A 206 4.68 -25.88 35.52
CA SER A 206 5.25 -27.23 35.80
C SER A 206 4.22 -28.26 36.29
N GLY A 207 2.95 -28.08 35.99
CA GLY A 207 1.83 -28.96 36.23
C GLY A 207 0.75 -28.82 35.15
N ASN A 208 0.85 -29.57 34.07
CA ASN A 208 -0.22 -29.86 33.11
C ASN A 208 -0.63 -28.80 32.09
N VAL A 209 0.09 -28.67 30.97
CA VAL A 209 -0.52 -28.25 29.71
C VAL A 209 -0.58 -29.42 28.75
N LYS A 210 -1.78 -29.80 28.35
CA LYS A 210 -2.00 -31.01 27.57
C LYS A 210 -2.09 -30.79 26.05
N GLU A 211 -2.34 -29.58 25.53
CA GLU A 211 -2.50 -29.35 24.10
C GLU A 211 -2.19 -27.91 23.72
N LEU A 212 -1.42 -27.70 22.63
CA LEU A 212 -1.24 -26.42 21.95
C LEU A 212 -2.02 -26.49 20.64
N ASN A 213 -3.15 -25.81 20.54
CA ASN A 213 -3.94 -25.73 19.31
C ASN A 213 -3.40 -24.58 18.44
N ILE A 214 -2.72 -24.92 17.34
CA ILE A 214 -2.21 -23.95 16.38
C ILE A 214 -3.12 -23.92 15.17
N ILE A 215 -3.72 -22.76 14.90
CA ILE A 215 -4.45 -22.51 13.64
C ILE A 215 -3.49 -21.77 12.70
N VAL A 216 -3.05 -22.44 11.63
CA VAL A 216 -2.28 -21.84 10.56
C VAL A 216 -3.24 -21.44 9.43
N LYS A 217 -3.35 -20.15 9.18
CA LYS A 217 -4.08 -19.62 8.02
C LYS A 217 -3.03 -19.16 7.00
N ALA A 218 -2.92 -19.88 5.90
CA ALA A 218 -2.11 -19.47 4.76
C ALA A 218 -3.04 -18.89 3.68
N ASP A 219 -2.75 -17.68 3.23
CA ASP A 219 -3.26 -17.16 1.96
C ASP A 219 -2.27 -17.55 0.87
N VAL A 220 -2.79 -18.19 -0.18
CA VAL A 220 -2.04 -18.63 -1.36
C VAL A 220 -2.09 -17.52 -2.40
#